data_2f437e1e96780a1645df74b5759b3c56
#
_entry.id   2f437e1e96780a1645df74b5759b3c56
#
_cell.length_a   1.000
_cell.length_b   1.000
_cell.length_c   1.000
_cell.angle_alpha   90.00
_cell.angle_beta   90.00
_cell.angle_gamma   90.00
#
_symmetry.space_group_name_H-M   'P 1'
#
loop_
_entity.id
_entity.type
_entity.pdbx_description
1 polymer ?
#
loop_
_entity_poly.entity_id
_entity_poly.type
_entity_poly.pdbx_seq_one_letter_code
_entity_poly.pdbx_strand_id
1 'polypeptide(L)'
;MWLTALLTVMVIDILTGILKAVLMRSNKSESGGLSSKSMFRGGAKKVFILLMVALGAVLDSIISPDNVFIRIMVVSYYIANESLSILENIGACGLPLPKSLYKILDSLKDDGNHNHRTS
;
A
#
# COMPACT_ATOMS: atom_id res chain seq x y z
N MET A 1 6.35 -15.34 4.90
CA MET A 1 7.27 -14.20 4.94
C MET A 1 6.77 -13.02 4.10
N TRP A 2 6.44 -13.23 2.85
CA TRP A 2 5.92 -12.17 1.96
C TRP A 2 4.62 -11.55 2.47
N LEU A 3 3.70 -12.40 2.90
CA LEU A 3 2.41 -11.93 3.40
C LEU A 3 2.58 -11.18 4.71
N THR A 4 3.48 -11.64 5.57
CA THR A 4 3.78 -10.96 6.84
C THR A 4 4.33 -9.55 6.58
N ALA A 5 5.22 -9.41 5.59
CA ALA A 5 5.76 -8.10 5.22
C ALA A 5 4.65 -7.17 4.71
N LEU A 6 3.77 -7.69 3.85
CA LEU A 6 2.64 -6.90 3.34
C LEU A 6 1.72 -6.45 4.48
N LEU A 7 1.35 -7.37 5.37
CA LEU A 7 0.47 -7.05 6.50
C LEU A 7 1.12 -6.00 7.42
N THR A 8 2.43 -6.10 7.63
CA THR A 8 3.17 -5.15 8.44
C THR A 8 3.10 -3.74 7.84
N VAL A 9 3.39 -3.60 6.54
CA VAL A 9 3.32 -2.28 5.91
C VAL A 9 1.89 -1.76 5.86
N MET A 10 0.89 -2.62 5.71
CA MET A 10 -0.50 -2.21 5.75
C MET A 10 -0.87 -1.63 7.11
N VAL A 11 -0.43 -2.26 8.20
CA VAL A 11 -0.67 -1.75 9.55
C VAL A 11 0.04 -0.42 9.75
N ILE A 12 1.28 -0.30 9.32
CA ILE A 12 2.04 0.97 9.42
C ILE A 12 1.33 2.07 8.61
N ASP A 13 0.82 1.75 7.44
CA ASP A 13 0.08 2.72 6.63
C ASP A 13 -1.17 3.21 7.36
N ILE A 14 -1.91 2.31 7.98
CA ILE A 14 -3.09 2.67 8.77
C ILE A 14 -2.68 3.59 9.93
N LEU A 15 -1.63 3.22 10.67
CA LEU A 15 -1.19 4.01 11.81
C LEU A 15 -0.70 5.40 11.39
N THR A 16 0.10 5.49 10.34
CA THR A 16 0.59 6.78 9.84
C THR A 16 -0.54 7.62 9.28
N GLY A 17 -1.53 6.99 8.65
CA GLY A 17 -2.72 7.68 8.16
C GLY A 17 -3.53 8.29 9.30
N ILE A 18 -3.70 7.54 10.39
CA ILE A 18 -4.40 8.04 11.57
C ILE A 18 -3.64 9.21 12.20
N LEU A 19 -2.32 9.07 12.36
CA LEU A 19 -1.49 10.13 12.90
C LEU A 19 -1.57 11.40 12.05
N LYS A 20 -1.50 11.24 10.73
CA LYS A 20 -1.64 12.35 9.80
C LYS A 20 -2.99 13.05 10.00
N ALA A 21 -4.06 12.29 10.07
CA ALA A 21 -5.41 12.84 10.24
C ALA A 21 -5.54 13.59 11.55
N VAL A 22 -4.98 13.06 12.64
CA VAL A 22 -5.00 13.72 13.95
C VAL A 22 -4.21 15.03 13.92
N LEU A 23 -3.03 15.03 13.33
CA LEU A 23 -2.20 16.24 13.24
C LEU A 23 -2.84 17.30 12.34
N MET A 24 -3.42 16.88 11.22
CA MET A 24 -4.12 17.80 10.31
C MET A 24 -5.37 18.39 10.95
N ARG A 25 -6.06 17.61 11.78
CA ARG A 25 -7.24 18.07 12.50
C ARG A 25 -6.92 19.18 13.48
N SER A 26 -5.76 19.15 14.13
CA SER A 26 -5.38 20.21 15.05
C SER A 26 -5.09 21.53 14.35
N ASN A 27 -4.80 21.49 13.05
CA ASN A 27 -4.47 22.68 12.26
C ASN A 27 -5.64 23.20 11.41
N LYS A 28 -6.67 22.37 11.21
CA LYS A 28 -7.83 22.72 10.40
C LYS A 28 -9.10 22.55 11.22
N SER A 29 -10.16 23.22 10.80
CA SER A 29 -11.44 23.07 11.44
C SER A 29 -12.00 21.65 11.24
N GLU A 30 -13.07 21.39 11.89
CA GLU A 30 -13.74 20.12 12.15
C GLU A 30 -13.74 19.04 11.04
N SER A 31 -13.65 19.41 9.79
CA SER A 31 -13.76 18.47 8.67
C SER A 31 -12.43 17.82 8.28
N GLY A 32 -11.33 18.22 8.90
CA GLY A 32 -10.00 17.77 8.50
C GLY A 32 -9.51 16.48 9.13
N GLY A 33 -10.33 15.83 9.95
CA GLY A 33 -9.89 14.67 10.70
C GLY A 33 -10.41 13.35 10.15
N LEU A 34 -10.46 12.38 11.04
CA LEU A 34 -10.99 11.05 10.75
C LEU A 34 -12.48 11.13 10.50
N SER A 35 -12.92 10.70 9.33
CA SER A 35 -14.33 10.53 9.03
C SER A 35 -14.62 9.04 8.86
N SER A 36 -15.83 8.62 9.21
CA SER A 36 -16.25 7.24 9.06
C SER A 36 -16.19 6.81 7.59
N LYS A 37 -16.56 7.70 6.69
CA LYS A 37 -16.54 7.43 5.25
C LYS A 37 -15.11 7.21 4.75
N SER A 38 -14.18 8.03 5.21
CA SER A 38 -12.77 7.92 4.83
C SER A 38 -12.16 6.63 5.37
N MET A 39 -12.46 6.28 6.61
CA MET A 39 -11.98 5.06 7.25
C MET A 39 -12.55 3.83 6.55
N PHE A 40 -13.82 3.85 6.20
CA PHE A 40 -14.46 2.75 5.48
C PHE A 40 -13.81 2.54 4.12
N ARG A 41 -13.57 3.62 3.39
CA ARG A 41 -12.92 3.55 2.07
C ARG A 41 -11.51 2.98 2.16
N GLY A 42 -10.75 3.42 3.16
CA GLY A 42 -9.41 2.90 3.40
C GLY A 42 -9.41 1.42 3.76
N GLY A 43 -10.34 1.01 4.62
CA GLY A 43 -10.51 -0.39 4.99
C GLY A 43 -10.91 -1.26 3.81
N ALA A 44 -11.83 -0.77 2.98
CA ALA A 44 -12.26 -1.49 1.78
C ALA A 44 -11.09 -1.72 0.82
N LYS A 45 -10.24 -0.71 0.62
CA LYS A 45 -9.05 -0.86 -0.22
C LYS A 45 -8.11 -1.94 0.31
N LYS A 46 -7.91 -2.01 1.62
CA LYS A 46 -7.07 -3.02 2.24
C LYS A 46 -7.63 -4.42 2.02
N VAL A 47 -8.95 -4.58 2.12
CA VAL A 47 -9.62 -5.85 1.83
C VAL A 47 -9.38 -6.25 0.38
N PHE A 48 -9.51 -5.32 -0.56
CA PHE A 48 -9.25 -5.60 -1.97
C PHE A 48 -7.81 -6.06 -2.21
N ILE A 49 -6.84 -5.47 -1.51
CA ILE A 49 -5.45 -5.90 -1.60
C ILE A 49 -5.30 -7.36 -1.18
N LEU A 50 -5.92 -7.73 -0.07
CA LEU A 50 -5.87 -9.11 0.42
C LEU A 50 -6.55 -10.07 -0.56
N LEU A 51 -7.65 -9.65 -1.17
CA LEU A 51 -8.32 -10.45 -2.19
C LEU A 51 -7.45 -10.63 -3.43
N MET A 52 -6.71 -9.60 -3.83
CA MET A 52 -5.77 -9.70 -4.95
C MET A 52 -4.63 -10.66 -4.65
N VAL A 53 -4.13 -10.66 -3.42
CA VAL A 53 -3.10 -11.61 -3.00
C VAL A 53 -3.63 -13.04 -3.06
N ALA A 54 -4.86 -13.24 -2.59
CA ALA A 54 -5.51 -14.55 -2.64
C ALA A 54 -5.70 -15.02 -4.09
N LEU A 55 -6.11 -14.09 -4.97
CA LEU A 55 -6.26 -14.40 -6.40
C LEU A 55 -4.92 -14.81 -7.01
N GLY A 56 -3.85 -14.08 -6.69
CA GLY A 56 -2.51 -14.42 -7.15
C GLY A 56 -2.09 -15.82 -6.73
N ALA A 57 -2.42 -16.19 -5.50
CA ALA A 57 -2.10 -17.53 -4.98
C ALA A 57 -2.88 -18.62 -5.73
N VAL A 58 -4.14 -18.36 -6.03
CA VAL A 58 -4.98 -19.30 -6.80
C VAL A 58 -4.42 -19.45 -8.21
N LEU A 59 -4.08 -18.34 -8.87
CA LEU A 59 -3.53 -18.38 -10.22
C LEU A 59 -2.20 -19.14 -10.29
N ASP A 60 -1.33 -18.92 -9.30
CA ASP A 60 -0.06 -19.68 -9.22
C ASP A 60 -0.32 -21.17 -9.10
N SER A 61 -1.29 -21.57 -8.30
CA SER A 61 -1.57 -22.99 -8.08
C SER A 61 -2.13 -23.67 -9.32
N ILE A 62 -2.78 -22.91 -10.21
CA ILE A 62 -3.34 -23.45 -11.44
C ILE A 62 -2.34 -23.43 -12.59
N ILE A 63 -1.67 -22.28 -12.77
CA ILE A 63 -0.80 -22.05 -13.93
C ILE A 63 0.58 -22.66 -13.72
N SER A 64 1.10 -22.57 -12.51
CA SER A 64 2.47 -22.97 -12.21
C SER A 64 2.56 -23.46 -10.77
N PRO A 65 2.11 -24.70 -10.49
CA PRO A 65 2.01 -25.21 -9.11
C PRO A 65 3.32 -25.15 -8.30
N ASP A 66 4.45 -25.23 -8.99
CA ASP A 66 5.76 -25.23 -8.33
C ASP A 66 6.38 -23.85 -8.26
N ASN A 67 5.63 -22.81 -8.60
CA ASN A 67 6.15 -21.46 -8.69
C ASN A 67 5.23 -20.48 -7.97
N VAL A 68 5.82 -19.45 -7.37
CA VAL A 68 5.07 -18.41 -6.64
C VAL A 68 5.20 -17.05 -7.32
N PHE A 69 5.44 -17.05 -8.64
CA PHE A 69 5.76 -15.86 -9.39
C PHE A 69 4.66 -14.79 -9.32
N ILE A 70 3.41 -15.20 -9.55
CA ILE A 70 2.29 -14.25 -9.54
C ILE A 70 2.07 -13.68 -8.14
N ARG A 71 2.15 -14.53 -7.10
CA ARG A 71 2.05 -14.08 -5.72
C ARG A 71 3.12 -13.04 -5.39
N ILE A 72 4.37 -13.30 -5.79
CA ILE A 72 5.48 -12.40 -5.54
C ILE A 72 5.25 -11.06 -6.25
N MET A 73 4.80 -11.09 -7.50
CA MET A 73 4.50 -9.86 -8.24
C MET A 73 3.43 -9.03 -7.55
N VAL A 74 2.32 -9.66 -7.19
CA VAL A 74 1.19 -8.95 -6.55
C VAL A 74 1.60 -8.39 -5.21
N VAL A 75 2.23 -9.20 -4.37
CA VAL A 75 2.63 -8.78 -3.01
C VAL A 75 3.67 -7.66 -3.10
N SER A 76 4.66 -7.79 -3.98
CA SER A 76 5.71 -6.76 -4.14
C SER A 76 5.11 -5.43 -4.60
N TYR A 77 4.17 -5.47 -5.54
CA TYR A 77 3.49 -4.26 -6.01
C TYR A 77 2.78 -3.55 -4.85
N TYR A 78 2.03 -4.29 -4.05
CA TYR A 78 1.28 -3.68 -2.96
C TYR A 78 2.16 -3.27 -1.79
N ILE A 79 3.27 -3.99 -1.53
CA ILE A 79 4.25 -3.53 -0.54
C ILE A 79 4.82 -2.17 -0.96
N ALA A 80 5.18 -2.01 -2.23
CA ALA A 80 5.69 -0.74 -2.74
C ALA A 80 4.62 0.35 -2.64
N ASN A 81 3.39 0.04 -3.03
CA ASN A 81 2.28 0.99 -3.00
C ASN A 81 1.97 1.44 -1.56
N GLU A 82 1.91 0.50 -0.61
CA GLU A 82 1.66 0.82 0.79
C GLU A 82 2.83 1.61 1.39
N SER A 83 4.05 1.27 1.01
CA SER A 83 5.24 2.00 1.47
C SER A 83 5.24 3.45 0.98
N LEU A 84 4.84 3.68 -0.27
CA LEU A 84 4.69 5.04 -0.79
C LEU A 84 3.64 5.81 0.00
N SER A 85 2.53 5.17 0.32
CA SER A 85 1.47 5.78 1.12
C SER A 85 1.99 6.18 2.50
N ILE A 86 2.77 5.29 3.14
CA ILE A 86 3.40 5.59 4.43
C ILE A 86 4.31 6.81 4.31
N LEU A 87 5.15 6.87 3.28
CA LEU A 87 6.06 7.99 3.07
C LEU A 87 5.28 9.29 2.85
N GLU A 88 4.20 9.24 2.10
CA GLU A 88 3.34 10.39 1.88
C GLU A 88 2.72 10.88 3.20
N ASN A 89 2.26 9.93 4.03
CA ASN A 89 1.70 10.27 5.34
C ASN A 89 2.75 10.94 6.24
N ILE A 90 3.95 10.37 6.29
CA ILE A 90 5.04 10.90 7.11
C ILE A 90 5.49 12.26 6.58
N GLY A 91 5.62 12.41 5.25
CA GLY A 91 5.99 13.67 4.63
C GLY A 91 4.97 14.77 4.89
N ALA A 92 3.68 14.43 4.87
CA ALA A 92 2.60 15.37 5.16
C ALA A 92 2.66 15.87 6.61
N CYS A 93 3.25 15.08 7.51
CA CYS A 93 3.44 15.49 8.91
C CYS A 93 4.67 16.37 9.11
N GLY A 94 5.39 16.70 8.03
CA GLY A 94 6.51 17.62 8.07
C GLY A 94 7.88 17.01 8.24
N LEU A 95 7.98 15.67 8.26
CA LEU A 95 9.27 15.01 8.36
C LEU A 95 9.97 14.95 6.99
N PRO A 96 11.26 15.34 6.92
CA PRO A 96 11.99 15.24 5.65
C PRO A 96 12.30 13.78 5.30
N LEU A 97 12.18 13.44 4.02
CA LEU A 97 12.39 12.08 3.53
C LEU A 97 13.38 12.09 2.37
N PRO A 98 14.23 11.04 2.25
CA PRO A 98 15.14 10.92 1.11
C PRO A 98 14.38 10.76 -0.20
N LYS A 99 14.75 11.56 -1.20
CA LYS A 99 14.13 11.49 -2.53
C LYS A 99 14.42 10.16 -3.24
N SER A 100 15.57 9.57 -2.97
CA SER A 100 15.95 8.29 -3.57
C SER A 100 14.99 7.17 -3.18
N LEU A 101 14.42 7.24 -1.98
CA LEU A 101 13.48 6.24 -1.49
C LEU A 101 12.19 6.27 -2.34
N TYR A 102 11.68 7.47 -2.62
CA TYR A 102 10.52 7.63 -3.50
C TYR A 102 10.79 7.08 -4.90
N LYS A 103 11.97 7.37 -5.43
CA LYS A 103 12.34 6.90 -6.77
C LYS A 103 12.35 5.37 -6.86
N ILE A 104 12.91 4.70 -5.86
CA ILE A 104 12.98 3.25 -5.84
C ILE A 104 11.57 2.64 -5.80
N LEU A 105 10.72 3.16 -4.92
CA LEU A 105 9.36 2.65 -4.76
C LEU A 105 8.49 2.93 -5.98
N ASP A 106 8.63 4.12 -6.57
CA ASP A 106 7.92 4.47 -7.79
C ASP A 106 8.33 3.57 -8.95
N SER A 107 9.63 3.24 -9.04
CA SER A 107 10.14 2.35 -10.07
C SER A 107 9.50 0.96 -9.97
N LEU A 108 9.40 0.42 -8.76
CA LEU A 108 8.75 -0.88 -8.54
C LEU A 108 7.28 -0.84 -8.91
N LYS A 109 6.62 0.25 -8.59
CA LYS A 109 5.21 0.45 -8.91
C LYS A 109 4.99 0.58 -10.43
N ASP A 110 5.86 1.33 -11.10
CA ASP A 110 5.80 1.52 -12.55
C ASP A 110 6.03 0.22 -13.31
N ASP A 111 6.97 -0.61 -12.86
CA ASP A 111 7.23 -1.90 -13.48
C ASP A 111 5.99 -2.78 -13.44
N GLY A 112 5.32 -2.84 -12.30
CA GLY A 112 4.07 -3.58 -12.17
C GLY A 112 2.99 -3.04 -13.10
N ASN A 113 2.88 -1.73 -13.16
CA ASN A 113 1.88 -1.06 -13.98
C ASN A 113 2.17 -1.21 -15.47
N HIS A 114 3.44 -1.13 -15.85
CA HIS A 114 3.85 -1.29 -17.25
C HIS A 114 3.56 -2.69 -17.76
N ASN A 115 3.86 -3.71 -16.97
CA ASN A 115 3.55 -5.09 -17.32
C ASN A 115 2.05 -5.29 -17.52
N HIS A 116 1.25 -4.62 -16.73
CA HIS A 116 -0.19 -4.71 -16.86
C HIS A 116 -0.69 -4.06 -18.15
N ARG A 117 -0.05 -2.98 -18.60
CA ARG A 117 -0.44 -2.28 -19.83
C ARG A 117 -0.06 -3.01 -21.11
N THR A 118 1.01 -3.76 -21.08
CA THR A 118 1.50 -4.46 -22.27
C THR A 118 0.81 -5.80 -22.50
N SER A 119 0.04 -6.24 -21.56
CA SER A 119 -0.75 -7.44 -21.73
C SER A 119 -2.15 -7.09 -22.26
#